data_6b6f2ad0584eadffe967260260dc34aa
#
_entry.id   6b6f2ad0584eadffe967260260dc34aa
#
_cell.length_a   1.000
_cell.length_b   1.000
_cell.length_c   1.000
_cell.angle_alpha   90.00
_cell.angle_beta   90.00
_cell.angle_gamma   90.00
#
_symmetry.space_group_name_H-M   'P 1'
#
loop_
_entity.id
_entity.type
_entity.pdbx_description
1 polymer ?
#
loop_
_entity_poly.entity_id
_entity_poly.type
_entity_poly.pdbx_seq_one_letter_code
_entity_poly.pdbx_strand_id
1 'polypeptide(L)'
;NLFGTTLPKLGIGCRFFDPDAAEEEIDKLIDDKTRLIFAETVANPAIIVLDFEKIARIARRHGVVFAVDNTLATPVLCNPFRFGADVIIHSTTKYIDGHAAALGGMIIDGGSFDFKANPRYASFNTPDESYHGLVYASLPAAFATKCRAQMMRDMGAIMSPQNAFLTWLGCDTLALRMEKHCSN
;
A
#
# COMPACT_ATOMS: atom_id res chain seq x y z
N ASN A 1 11.83 -7.86 -8.25
CA ASN A 1 11.19 -8.90 -9.08
C ASN A 1 9.72 -8.59 -9.41
N LEU A 2 8.85 -8.33 -8.40
CA LEU A 2 7.41 -8.15 -8.65
C LEU A 2 7.15 -7.07 -9.72
N PHE A 3 7.57 -5.84 -9.44
CA PHE A 3 7.31 -4.70 -10.33
C PHE A 3 8.07 -4.77 -11.65
N GLY A 4 9.34 -5.18 -11.64
CA GLY A 4 10.18 -5.17 -12.84
C GLY A 4 10.09 -6.42 -13.71
N THR A 5 9.53 -7.53 -13.21
CA THR A 5 9.55 -8.82 -13.93
C THR A 5 8.19 -9.48 -14.01
N THR A 6 7.47 -9.58 -12.89
CA THR A 6 6.21 -10.36 -12.84
C THR A 6 5.03 -9.55 -13.38
N LEU A 7 4.84 -8.33 -12.89
CA LEU A 7 3.72 -7.48 -13.30
C LEU A 7 3.72 -7.11 -14.79
N PRO A 8 4.89 -6.84 -15.42
CA PRO A 8 4.93 -6.62 -16.88
C PRO A 8 4.37 -7.77 -17.69
N LYS A 9 4.52 -9.02 -17.26
CA LYS A 9 3.94 -10.20 -17.91
C LYS A 9 2.41 -10.23 -17.84
N LEU A 10 1.84 -9.49 -16.89
CA LEU A 10 0.39 -9.29 -16.70
C LEU A 10 -0.11 -7.98 -17.33
N GLY A 11 0.73 -7.31 -18.14
CA GLY A 11 0.38 -6.05 -18.79
C GLY A 11 0.46 -4.82 -17.88
N ILE A 12 1.06 -4.94 -16.69
CA ILE A 12 1.21 -3.84 -15.73
C ILE A 12 2.65 -3.32 -15.79
N GLY A 13 2.85 -2.17 -16.43
CA GLY A 13 4.16 -1.50 -16.50
C GLY A 13 4.55 -0.84 -15.18
N CYS A 14 5.85 -0.78 -14.92
CA CYS A 14 6.41 -0.07 -13.79
C CYS A 14 7.57 0.82 -14.24
N ARG A 15 7.65 2.03 -13.70
CA ARG A 15 8.77 2.96 -13.84
C ARG A 15 9.35 3.20 -12.45
N PHE A 16 10.65 3.04 -12.34
CA PHE A 16 11.36 3.29 -11.09
C PHE A 16 11.84 4.74 -11.05
N PHE A 17 11.81 5.34 -9.89
CA PHE A 17 12.33 6.68 -9.64
C PHE A 17 13.36 6.65 -8.51
N ASP A 18 14.29 7.59 -8.57
CA ASP A 18 15.17 7.87 -7.45
C ASP A 18 14.42 8.74 -6.44
N PRO A 19 14.28 8.32 -5.17
CA PRO A 19 13.57 9.10 -4.16
C PRO A 19 14.24 10.47 -3.89
N ASP A 20 15.54 10.62 -4.19
CA ASP A 20 16.27 11.87 -4.03
C ASP A 20 16.19 12.77 -5.27
N ALA A 21 15.67 12.28 -6.40
CA ALA A 21 15.49 13.08 -7.61
C ALA A 21 14.62 14.32 -7.38
N ALA A 22 14.80 15.35 -8.22
CA ALA A 22 13.92 16.51 -8.22
C ALA A 22 12.48 16.13 -8.57
N GLU A 23 11.51 16.90 -8.06
CA GLU A 23 10.07 16.60 -8.30
C GLU A 23 9.76 16.56 -9.81
N GLU A 24 10.36 17.45 -10.58
CA GLU A 24 10.14 17.54 -12.03
C GLU A 24 10.61 16.29 -12.79
N GLU A 25 11.59 15.58 -12.25
CA GLU A 25 12.07 14.32 -12.83
C GLU A 25 11.08 13.19 -12.54
N ILE A 26 10.55 13.16 -11.33
CA ILE A 26 9.53 12.18 -10.94
C ILE A 26 8.22 12.45 -11.70
N ASP A 27 7.81 13.72 -11.85
CA ASP A 27 6.64 14.13 -12.63
C ASP A 27 6.65 13.59 -14.06
N LYS A 28 7.83 13.58 -14.72
CA LYS A 28 7.97 13.05 -16.09
C LYS A 28 7.68 11.56 -16.21
N LEU A 29 7.72 10.82 -15.10
CA LEU A 29 7.42 9.40 -15.07
C LEU A 29 5.92 9.12 -14.93
N ILE A 30 5.10 10.14 -14.65
CA ILE A 30 3.66 10.00 -14.41
C ILE A 30 2.91 10.40 -15.66
N ASP A 31 2.05 9.51 -16.15
CA ASP A 31 1.18 9.73 -17.30
C ASP A 31 -0.29 9.34 -16.98
N ASP A 32 -1.16 9.43 -17.97
CA ASP A 32 -2.60 9.10 -17.82
C ASP A 32 -2.86 7.62 -17.50
N LYS A 33 -1.89 6.74 -17.72
CA LYS A 33 -1.97 5.31 -17.39
C LYS A 33 -1.44 4.99 -16.01
N THR A 34 -0.76 5.93 -15.34
CA THR A 34 -0.23 5.73 -13.99
C THR A 34 -1.40 5.62 -13.00
N ARG A 35 -1.41 4.57 -12.19
CA ARG A 35 -2.48 4.27 -11.21
C ARG A 35 -1.99 4.31 -9.77
N LEU A 36 -0.68 4.18 -9.56
CA LEU A 36 -0.12 4.03 -8.23
C LEU A 36 1.29 4.60 -8.21
N ILE A 37 1.60 5.39 -7.18
CA ILE A 37 2.96 5.62 -6.73
C ILE A 37 3.17 4.74 -5.51
N PHE A 38 4.20 3.90 -5.56
CA PHE A 38 4.53 2.95 -4.49
C PHE A 38 5.94 3.24 -3.99
N ALA A 39 6.09 3.32 -2.66
CA ALA A 39 7.38 3.48 -2.02
C ALA A 39 7.43 2.71 -0.69
N GLU A 40 8.63 2.52 -0.16
CA GLU A 40 8.84 1.96 1.18
C GLU A 40 9.18 3.09 2.16
N THR A 41 8.66 3.02 3.39
CA THR A 41 9.01 4.00 4.47
C THR A 41 10.51 4.06 4.69
N VAL A 42 11.12 2.89 4.76
CA VAL A 42 12.58 2.70 4.81
C VAL A 42 12.92 1.59 3.82
N ALA A 43 13.68 1.93 2.80
CA ALA A 43 14.00 1.00 1.72
C ALA A 43 14.93 -0.13 2.19
N ASN A 44 14.64 -1.36 1.80
CA ASN A 44 15.47 -2.52 2.05
C ASN A 44 16.13 -2.97 0.71
N PRO A 45 17.47 -3.08 0.62
CA PRO A 45 18.47 -2.98 1.71
C PRO A 45 19.13 -1.61 1.86
N ALA A 46 18.74 -0.61 1.08
CA ALA A 46 19.47 0.64 0.96
C ALA A 46 19.36 1.57 2.20
N ILE A 47 18.41 1.29 3.10
CA ILE A 47 18.11 2.09 4.31
C ILE A 47 17.84 3.57 4.00
N ILE A 48 17.27 3.83 2.83
CA ILE A 48 16.84 5.19 2.44
C ILE A 48 15.48 5.45 3.10
N VAL A 49 15.39 6.57 3.80
CA VAL A 49 14.14 7.04 4.42
C VAL A 49 13.38 7.90 3.42
N LEU A 50 12.12 7.61 3.22
CA LEU A 50 11.26 8.27 2.24
C LEU A 50 10.95 9.72 2.66
N ASP A 51 11.10 10.67 1.74
CA ASP A 51 10.49 12.00 1.84
C ASP A 51 9.00 11.90 1.48
N PHE A 52 8.18 11.64 2.49
CA PHE A 52 6.74 11.49 2.32
C PHE A 52 6.06 12.72 1.74
N GLU A 53 6.44 13.90 2.22
CA GLU A 53 5.78 15.14 1.81
C GLU A 53 5.99 15.43 0.33
N LYS A 54 7.22 15.20 -0.16
CA LYS A 54 7.54 15.30 -1.58
C LYS A 54 6.66 14.39 -2.42
N ILE A 55 6.63 13.10 -2.09
CA ILE A 55 5.89 12.11 -2.88
C ILE A 55 4.38 12.33 -2.76
N ALA A 56 3.88 12.69 -1.59
CA ALA A 56 2.45 13.01 -1.41
C ALA A 56 2.01 14.23 -2.24
N ARG A 57 2.85 15.28 -2.32
CA ARG A 57 2.57 16.44 -3.18
C ARG A 57 2.46 16.04 -4.65
N ILE A 58 3.41 15.22 -5.12
CA ILE A 58 3.41 14.71 -6.50
C ILE A 58 2.14 13.87 -6.75
N ALA A 59 1.84 12.93 -5.88
CA ALA A 59 0.67 12.06 -6.02
C ALA A 59 -0.64 12.86 -6.10
N ARG A 60 -0.81 13.84 -5.21
CA ARG A 60 -2.00 14.73 -5.21
C ARG A 60 -2.11 15.56 -6.50
N ARG A 61 -0.99 16.14 -6.95
CA ARG A 61 -0.93 16.95 -8.18
C ARG A 61 -1.41 16.17 -9.40
N HIS A 62 -1.09 14.88 -9.45
CA HIS A 62 -1.47 14.00 -10.56
C HIS A 62 -2.76 13.20 -10.33
N GLY A 63 -3.38 13.31 -9.16
CA GLY A 63 -4.55 12.50 -8.80
C GLY A 63 -4.29 10.99 -8.82
N VAL A 64 -3.12 10.58 -8.32
CA VAL A 64 -2.65 9.19 -8.28
C VAL A 64 -2.60 8.71 -6.83
N VAL A 65 -3.05 7.47 -6.57
CA VAL A 65 -2.98 6.87 -5.24
C VAL A 65 -1.52 6.74 -4.80
N PHE A 66 -1.25 7.18 -3.59
CA PHE A 66 0.05 7.00 -2.93
C PHE A 66 -0.02 5.86 -1.91
N ALA A 67 0.65 4.74 -2.23
CA ALA A 67 0.75 3.57 -1.37
C ALA A 67 2.15 3.42 -0.79
N VAL A 68 2.22 3.06 0.48
CA VAL A 68 3.48 2.93 1.21
C VAL A 68 3.58 1.57 1.87
N ASP A 69 4.66 0.86 1.59
CA ASP A 69 5.05 -0.30 2.38
C ASP A 69 5.74 0.17 3.67
N ASN A 70 5.04 0.01 4.77
CA ASN A 70 5.51 0.42 6.10
C ASN A 70 5.99 -0.77 6.95
N THR A 71 6.39 -1.85 6.28
CA THR A 71 6.76 -3.11 6.95
C THR A 71 7.90 -2.92 7.94
N LEU A 72 8.96 -2.19 7.56
CA LEU A 72 10.15 -2.05 8.40
C LEU A 72 9.88 -1.14 9.61
N ALA A 73 9.25 0.00 9.40
CA ALA A 73 8.94 0.94 10.47
C ALA A 73 7.81 0.46 11.39
N THR A 74 6.90 -0.36 10.90
CA THR A 74 5.66 -0.79 11.57
C THR A 74 4.76 0.41 11.94
N PRO A 75 3.51 0.19 12.36
CA PRO A 75 2.66 1.29 12.82
C PRO A 75 3.14 1.94 14.13
N VAL A 76 4.12 1.32 14.81
CA VAL A 76 4.69 1.86 16.05
C VAL A 76 5.62 3.05 15.78
N LEU A 77 6.50 2.93 14.79
CA LEU A 77 7.51 3.94 14.51
C LEU A 77 7.04 4.99 13.50
N CYS A 78 6.16 4.60 12.56
CA CYS A 78 5.67 5.51 11.54
C CYS A 78 4.20 5.27 11.22
N ASN A 79 3.45 6.35 11.10
CA ASN A 79 2.09 6.34 10.55
C ASN A 79 2.05 7.14 9.24
N PRO A 80 2.22 6.52 8.07
CA PRO A 80 2.30 7.20 6.79
C PRO A 80 1.06 8.02 6.42
N PHE A 81 -0.12 7.73 6.98
CA PHE A 81 -1.33 8.54 6.74
C PHE A 81 -1.16 9.98 7.18
N ARG A 82 -0.38 10.24 8.25
CA ARG A 82 -0.09 11.59 8.73
C ARG A 82 0.73 12.41 7.74
N PHE A 83 1.38 11.73 6.81
CA PHE A 83 2.26 12.33 5.80
C PHE A 83 1.66 12.25 4.39
N GLY A 84 0.40 11.85 4.27
CA GLY A 84 -0.36 11.91 3.03
C GLY A 84 -0.36 10.65 2.19
N ALA A 85 0.02 9.51 2.73
CA ALA A 85 -0.26 8.22 2.11
C ALA A 85 -1.77 7.94 2.10
N ASP A 86 -2.24 7.30 1.04
CA ASP A 86 -3.65 6.88 0.90
C ASP A 86 -3.85 5.42 1.32
N VAL A 87 -2.83 4.59 1.05
CA VAL A 87 -2.84 3.16 1.34
C VAL A 87 -1.54 2.77 2.04
N ILE A 88 -1.64 1.98 3.10
CA ILE A 88 -0.47 1.40 3.76
C ILE A 88 -0.49 -0.11 3.57
N ILE A 89 0.70 -0.65 3.32
CA ILE A 89 0.93 -2.08 3.18
C ILE A 89 1.91 -2.53 4.27
N HIS A 90 1.67 -3.70 4.84
CA HIS A 90 2.60 -4.38 5.71
C HIS A 90 2.76 -5.84 5.29
N SER A 91 3.99 -6.30 5.18
CA SER A 91 4.26 -7.72 5.32
C SER A 91 4.17 -8.06 6.80
N THR A 92 3.06 -8.65 7.22
CA THR A 92 2.88 -9.06 8.62
C THR A 92 3.83 -10.17 9.02
N THR A 93 4.39 -10.89 8.04
CA THR A 93 5.47 -11.89 8.16
C THR A 93 6.69 -11.40 8.95
N LYS A 94 6.93 -10.07 8.95
CA LYS A 94 8.14 -9.45 9.53
C LYS A 94 7.93 -9.07 11.00
N TYR A 95 8.16 -7.81 11.35
CA TYR A 95 8.08 -7.35 12.74
C TYR A 95 6.70 -7.49 13.38
N ILE A 96 5.61 -7.46 12.60
CA ILE A 96 4.26 -7.56 13.16
C ILE A 96 4.06 -8.95 13.77
N ASP A 97 4.33 -10.04 13.04
CA ASP A 97 4.38 -11.39 13.61
C ASP A 97 5.55 -11.51 14.63
N GLY A 98 6.75 -11.12 14.21
CA GLY A 98 7.93 -11.00 15.05
C GLY A 98 8.53 -12.32 15.54
N HIS A 99 7.95 -13.47 15.20
CA HIS A 99 8.33 -14.80 15.70
C HIS A 99 8.70 -15.76 14.56
N ALA A 100 8.67 -15.31 13.31
CA ALA A 100 8.86 -16.14 12.12
C ALA A 100 7.88 -17.34 12.06
N ALA A 101 6.71 -17.18 12.65
CA ALA A 101 5.72 -18.23 12.82
C ALA A 101 4.62 -18.19 11.73
N ALA A 102 4.32 -17.01 11.19
CA ALA A 102 3.22 -16.83 10.26
C ALA A 102 3.61 -16.00 9.02
N LEU A 103 3.17 -16.44 7.85
CA LEU A 103 3.22 -15.66 6.63
C LEU A 103 1.92 -14.88 6.46
N GLY A 104 2.03 -13.61 6.13
CA GLY A 104 0.85 -12.80 5.87
C GLY A 104 1.16 -11.38 5.40
N GLY A 105 0.12 -10.69 5.02
CA GLY A 105 0.17 -9.29 4.61
C GLY A 105 -1.11 -8.56 5.03
N MET A 106 -1.01 -7.25 5.08
CA MET A 106 -2.12 -6.39 5.41
C MET A 106 -2.11 -5.16 4.50
N ILE A 107 -3.29 -4.81 3.99
CA ILE A 107 -3.53 -3.56 3.26
C ILE A 107 -4.49 -2.74 4.10
N ILE A 108 -4.12 -1.49 4.38
CA ILE A 108 -4.93 -0.54 5.15
C ILE A 108 -5.28 0.62 4.24
N ASP A 109 -6.59 0.84 4.07
CA ASP A 109 -7.15 1.96 3.32
C ASP A 109 -7.35 3.14 4.26
N GLY A 110 -6.74 4.29 3.97
CA GLY A 110 -6.90 5.51 4.74
C GLY A 110 -8.26 6.19 4.54
N GLY A 111 -9.01 5.80 3.51
CA GLY A 111 -10.28 6.43 3.14
C GLY A 111 -10.15 7.89 2.67
N SER A 112 -8.92 8.36 2.45
CA SER A 112 -8.64 9.77 2.12
C SER A 112 -8.66 10.05 0.62
N PHE A 113 -8.40 9.05 -0.22
CA PHE A 113 -8.34 9.24 -1.66
C PHE A 113 -9.74 9.30 -2.27
N ASP A 114 -10.02 10.38 -3.01
CA ASP A 114 -11.28 10.52 -3.73
C ASP A 114 -11.21 9.83 -5.10
N PHE A 115 -11.86 8.67 -5.18
CA PHE A 115 -12.02 7.92 -6.43
C PHE A 115 -13.12 8.48 -7.32
N LYS A 116 -14.02 9.34 -6.80
CA LYS A 116 -15.18 9.85 -7.55
C LYS A 116 -14.73 10.70 -8.73
N ALA A 117 -15.36 10.46 -9.86
CA ALA A 117 -15.12 11.20 -11.09
C ALA A 117 -13.65 11.25 -11.55
N ASN A 118 -12.76 10.48 -10.95
CA ASN A 118 -11.37 10.38 -11.37
C ASN A 118 -11.27 9.38 -12.54
N PRO A 119 -10.98 9.85 -13.77
CA PRO A 119 -10.97 8.97 -14.96
C PRO A 119 -9.91 7.89 -14.92
N ARG A 120 -8.86 8.06 -14.10
CA ARG A 120 -7.84 7.05 -13.89
C ARG A 120 -8.40 5.77 -13.29
N TYR A 121 -9.47 5.88 -12.51
CA TYR A 121 -10.05 4.78 -11.73
C TYR A 121 -11.47 4.45 -12.19
N ALA A 122 -11.67 4.32 -13.51
CA ALA A 122 -12.99 4.03 -14.09
C ALA A 122 -13.65 2.81 -13.41
N SER A 123 -12.89 1.77 -13.06
CA SER A 123 -13.40 0.57 -12.40
C SER A 123 -13.95 0.81 -10.98
N PHE A 124 -13.70 1.96 -10.37
CA PHE A 124 -14.33 2.35 -9.12
C PHE A 124 -15.64 3.12 -9.34
N ASN A 125 -15.81 3.72 -10.53
CA ASN A 125 -16.92 4.60 -10.86
C ASN A 125 -17.99 3.93 -11.73
N THR A 126 -17.70 2.74 -12.28
CA THR A 126 -18.68 1.96 -13.04
C THR A 126 -19.35 0.93 -12.14
N PRO A 127 -20.64 0.62 -12.37
CA PRO A 127 -21.33 -0.48 -11.69
C PRO A 127 -20.58 -1.81 -11.87
N ASP A 128 -20.36 -2.54 -10.81
CA ASP A 128 -19.78 -3.87 -10.84
C ASP A 128 -20.89 -4.92 -10.95
N GLU A 129 -21.04 -5.49 -12.12
CA GLU A 129 -22.05 -6.53 -12.38
C GLU A 129 -21.87 -7.77 -11.51
N SER A 130 -20.60 -8.12 -11.17
CA SER A 130 -20.29 -9.26 -10.31
C SER A 130 -20.67 -9.02 -8.85
N TYR A 131 -21.01 -7.77 -8.49
CA TYR A 131 -21.38 -7.37 -7.14
C TYR A 131 -22.66 -6.52 -7.12
N HIS A 132 -23.68 -6.98 -7.85
CA HIS A 132 -25.04 -6.40 -7.88
C HIS A 132 -25.07 -4.91 -8.31
N GLY A 133 -24.19 -4.48 -9.18
CA GLY A 133 -24.15 -3.11 -9.66
C GLY A 133 -23.53 -2.10 -8.69
N LEU A 134 -22.77 -2.56 -7.70
CA LEU A 134 -22.13 -1.68 -6.74
C LEU A 134 -21.12 -0.75 -7.41
N VAL A 135 -21.19 0.54 -7.08
CA VAL A 135 -20.19 1.54 -7.45
C VAL A 135 -19.29 1.80 -6.26
N TYR A 136 -18.06 1.29 -6.31
CA TYR A 136 -17.13 1.31 -5.16
C TYR A 136 -16.79 2.73 -4.69
N ALA A 137 -16.66 3.69 -5.60
CA ALA A 137 -16.36 5.08 -5.27
C ALA A 137 -17.42 5.75 -4.38
N SER A 138 -18.62 5.17 -4.26
CA SER A 138 -19.67 5.67 -3.35
C SER A 138 -19.47 5.29 -1.88
N LEU A 139 -18.52 4.39 -1.60
CA LEU A 139 -18.30 3.84 -0.26
C LEU A 139 -17.19 4.58 0.49
N PRO A 140 -17.26 4.69 1.82
CA PRO A 140 -16.23 5.33 2.64
C PRO A 140 -14.85 4.66 2.56
N ALA A 141 -14.81 3.34 2.38
CA ALA A 141 -13.59 2.54 2.24
C ALA A 141 -13.57 1.85 0.87
N ALA A 142 -13.60 2.66 -0.19
CA ALA A 142 -13.74 2.19 -1.57
C ALA A 142 -12.65 1.20 -1.96
N PHE A 143 -11.39 1.51 -1.64
CA PHE A 143 -10.25 0.68 -1.99
C PHE A 143 -10.28 -0.67 -1.26
N ALA A 144 -10.43 -0.66 0.06
CA ALA A 144 -10.48 -1.90 0.85
C ALA A 144 -11.68 -2.77 0.48
N THR A 145 -12.84 -2.16 0.21
CA THR A 145 -14.03 -2.90 -0.21
C THR A 145 -13.81 -3.59 -1.55
N LYS A 146 -13.25 -2.87 -2.54
CA LYS A 146 -12.94 -3.45 -3.85
C LYS A 146 -11.91 -4.56 -3.75
N CYS A 147 -10.86 -4.39 -2.93
CA CYS A 147 -9.89 -5.45 -2.67
C CYS A 147 -10.56 -6.72 -2.14
N ARG A 148 -11.47 -6.60 -1.19
CA ARG A 148 -12.20 -7.75 -0.62
C ARG A 148 -13.18 -8.37 -1.61
N ALA A 149 -13.99 -7.55 -2.28
CA ALA A 149 -15.07 -8.01 -3.14
C ALA A 149 -14.55 -8.69 -4.42
N GLN A 150 -13.40 -8.27 -4.94
CA GLN A 150 -12.82 -8.80 -6.17
C GLN A 150 -11.52 -9.55 -5.91
N MET A 151 -10.45 -8.85 -5.50
CA MET A 151 -9.10 -9.43 -5.46
C MET A 151 -9.00 -10.59 -4.48
N MET A 152 -9.41 -10.41 -3.24
CA MET A 152 -9.34 -11.47 -2.22
C MET A 152 -10.28 -12.64 -2.57
N ARG A 153 -11.50 -12.33 -2.97
CA ARG A 153 -12.49 -13.35 -3.35
C ARG A 153 -12.03 -14.18 -4.55
N ASP A 154 -11.57 -13.52 -5.60
CA ASP A 154 -11.32 -14.18 -6.90
C ASP A 154 -9.92 -14.79 -6.98
N MET A 155 -8.92 -14.18 -6.33
CA MET A 155 -7.52 -14.63 -6.35
C MET A 155 -7.10 -15.39 -5.09
N GLY A 156 -7.91 -15.39 -4.04
CA GLY A 156 -7.65 -16.16 -2.83
C GLY A 156 -6.51 -15.63 -1.96
N ALA A 157 -6.11 -14.37 -2.10
CA ALA A 157 -5.04 -13.76 -1.30
C ALA A 157 -5.54 -13.45 0.13
N ILE A 158 -5.86 -14.50 0.89
CA ILE A 158 -6.45 -14.42 2.23
C ILE A 158 -5.51 -15.10 3.20
N MET A 159 -5.22 -14.42 4.32
CA MET A 159 -4.49 -15.01 5.43
C MET A 159 -5.33 -16.11 6.08
N SER A 160 -4.72 -17.27 6.39
CA SER A 160 -5.43 -18.33 7.11
C SER A 160 -5.81 -17.87 8.51
N PRO A 161 -6.90 -18.38 9.10
CA PRO A 161 -7.30 -18.01 10.47
C PRO A 161 -6.19 -18.28 11.50
N GLN A 162 -5.43 -19.37 11.32
CA GLN A 162 -4.29 -19.69 12.19
C GLN A 162 -3.19 -18.64 12.09
N ASN A 163 -2.81 -18.24 10.87
CA ASN A 163 -1.80 -17.20 10.68
C ASN A 163 -2.29 -15.84 11.20
N ALA A 164 -3.57 -15.54 11.04
CA ALA A 164 -4.15 -14.32 11.58
C ALA A 164 -4.09 -14.28 13.10
N PHE A 165 -4.37 -15.40 13.77
CA PHE A 165 -4.26 -15.53 15.22
C PHE A 165 -2.81 -15.35 15.70
N LEU A 166 -1.84 -16.01 15.05
CA LEU A 166 -0.43 -15.86 15.39
C LEU A 166 0.07 -14.43 15.17
N THR A 167 -0.33 -13.81 14.07
CA THR A 167 -0.02 -12.40 13.78
C THR A 167 -0.59 -11.48 14.87
N TRP A 168 -1.80 -11.73 15.32
CA TRP A 168 -2.43 -10.96 16.40
C TRP A 168 -1.67 -11.09 17.71
N LEU A 169 -1.27 -12.30 18.09
CA LEU A 169 -0.40 -12.51 19.27
C LEU A 169 0.92 -11.73 19.15
N GLY A 170 1.51 -11.67 17.94
CA GLY A 170 2.69 -10.87 17.68
C GLY A 170 2.47 -9.37 17.92
N CYS A 171 1.27 -8.86 17.63
CA CYS A 171 0.93 -7.45 17.84
C CYS A 171 0.98 -7.05 19.33
N ASP A 172 0.66 -7.94 20.26
CA ASP A 172 0.62 -7.63 21.70
C ASP A 172 1.97 -7.15 22.24
N THR A 173 3.06 -7.62 21.64
CA THR A 173 4.43 -7.24 22.07
C THR A 173 5.13 -6.30 21.07
N LEU A 174 4.46 -5.90 19.98
CA LEU A 174 5.09 -5.16 18.90
C LEU A 174 5.75 -3.87 19.38
N ALA A 175 5.08 -3.08 20.20
CA ALA A 175 5.61 -1.80 20.70
C ALA A 175 6.91 -2.01 21.50
N LEU A 176 6.91 -2.96 22.43
CA LEU A 176 8.08 -3.29 23.25
C LEU A 176 9.25 -3.78 22.39
N ARG A 177 8.97 -4.62 21.39
CA ARG A 177 10.00 -5.15 20.49
C ARG A 177 10.60 -4.03 19.62
N MET A 178 9.75 -3.13 19.08
CA MET A 178 10.24 -2.02 18.27
C MET A 178 11.07 -1.04 19.07
N GLU A 179 10.65 -0.71 20.30
CA GLU A 179 11.46 0.10 21.22
C GLU A 179 12.83 -0.52 21.45
N LYS A 180 12.88 -1.83 21.71
CA LYS A 180 14.14 -2.53 21.93
C LYS A 180 15.02 -2.58 20.69
N HIS A 181 14.43 -2.81 19.51
CA HIS A 181 15.18 -2.75 18.24
C HIS A 181 15.80 -1.38 18.00
N CYS A 182 15.09 -0.29 18.30
CA CYS A 182 15.61 1.06 18.13
C CYS A 182 16.71 1.42 19.15
N SER A 183 16.68 0.81 20.34
CA SER A 183 17.69 1.06 21.38
C SER A 183 18.99 0.28 21.20
N ASN A 184 18.99 -0.75 20.37
CA ASN A 184 20.16 -1.60 20.08
C ASN A 184 20.98 -1.02 18.92
#